data_5b837668a9f508ab9b8fc6ae6ce1dccb
#
_entry.id   5b837668a9f508ab9b8fc6ae6ce1dccb
#
_cell.length_a   1.000
_cell.length_b   1.000
_cell.length_c   1.000
_cell.angle_alpha   90.00
_cell.angle_beta   90.00
_cell.angle_gamma   90.00
#
_symmetry.space_group_name_H-M   'P 1'
#
loop_
_entity.id
_entity.type
_entity.pdbx_description
1 polymer ?
#
loop_
_entity_poly.entity_id
_entity_poly.type
_entity_poly.pdbx_seq_one_letter_code
_entity_poly.pdbx_strand_id
1 'polypeptide(L)'
;LSKYCKENKIKAIGMSDTSNLCGSLEFSEQISKSKTQPIIGSQIKFKFNDIIGSLPIIAKNSDGYKELINLSSKSFLENSDINDPHCKIELLFKCSKNLIILSGGINNLSGVLFQKGRVDELEKLYFSLNKNFGDNFYIEIQRHGDLNEKNFENFNLSVSKKINAPIIATNEVYYLNKEMSEAHDALLCIGSKNYINDKQRIKLTDNHYLKSDDEM
;
A
#
# COMPACT_ATOMS: atom_id res chain seq x y z
N LEU A 1 18.29 5.78 -4.83
CA LEU A 1 17.73 4.44 -4.72
C LEU A 1 18.50 3.43 -5.58
N SER A 2 18.68 3.64 -6.89
CA SER A 2 19.38 2.71 -7.81
C SER A 2 20.81 2.36 -7.33
N LYS A 3 21.58 3.36 -6.85
CA LYS A 3 22.91 3.15 -6.25
C LYS A 3 22.82 2.23 -5.01
N TYR A 4 21.88 2.49 -4.13
CA TYR A 4 21.61 1.67 -2.93
C TYR A 4 21.27 0.22 -3.30
N CYS A 5 20.37 0.02 -4.27
CA CYS A 5 20.01 -1.31 -4.76
C CYS A 5 21.23 -2.09 -5.29
N LYS A 6 22.11 -1.41 -6.04
CA LYS A 6 23.32 -2.02 -6.59
C LYS A 6 24.31 -2.41 -5.50
N GLU A 7 24.57 -1.54 -4.54
CA GLU A 7 25.51 -1.76 -3.43
C GLU A 7 25.05 -2.88 -2.51
N ASN A 8 23.75 -2.96 -2.25
CA ASN A 8 23.15 -3.99 -1.37
C ASN A 8 22.65 -5.22 -2.13
N LYS A 9 22.90 -5.33 -3.45
CA LYS A 9 22.52 -6.48 -4.29
C LYS A 9 21.03 -6.83 -4.21
N ILE A 10 20.18 -5.82 -4.09
CA ILE A 10 18.72 -6.00 -4.00
C ILE A 10 18.20 -6.58 -5.30
N LYS A 11 17.50 -7.72 -5.22
CA LYS A 11 17.01 -8.44 -6.40
C LYS A 11 15.80 -7.78 -7.04
N ALA A 12 14.88 -7.29 -6.22
CA ALA A 12 13.65 -6.63 -6.65
C ALA A 12 13.26 -5.55 -5.66
N ILE A 13 12.61 -4.48 -6.13
CA ILE A 13 12.08 -3.41 -5.29
C ILE A 13 10.79 -2.88 -5.87
N GLY A 14 9.80 -2.62 -5.02
CA GLY A 14 8.50 -2.12 -5.38
C GLY A 14 8.37 -0.61 -5.25
N MET A 15 7.53 -0.03 -6.12
CA MET A 15 6.99 1.32 -5.98
C MET A 15 5.48 1.22 -5.89
N SER A 16 4.86 1.92 -4.95
CA SER A 16 3.41 1.91 -4.74
C SER A 16 2.91 3.29 -4.32
N ASP A 17 2.99 4.24 -5.24
CA ASP A 17 2.56 5.63 -5.01
C ASP A 17 1.05 5.72 -4.84
N THR A 18 0.59 6.70 -4.06
CA THR A 18 -0.84 6.89 -3.78
C THR A 18 -1.56 7.51 -4.96
N SER A 19 -2.55 6.81 -5.49
CA SER A 19 -3.49 7.24 -6.53
C SER A 19 -2.86 7.69 -7.86
N ASN A 20 -1.59 7.38 -8.11
CA ASN A 20 -0.91 7.72 -9.36
C ASN A 20 0.19 6.74 -9.75
N LEU A 21 0.68 6.88 -10.98
CA LEU A 21 1.79 6.10 -11.57
C LEU A 21 2.82 7.03 -12.22
N CYS A 22 2.88 8.30 -11.79
CA CYS A 22 3.71 9.32 -12.45
C CYS A 22 5.21 8.98 -12.43
N GLY A 23 5.70 8.38 -11.33
CA GLY A 23 7.09 7.97 -11.18
C GLY A 23 7.45 6.64 -11.84
N SER A 24 6.48 5.86 -12.34
CA SER A 24 6.70 4.45 -12.69
C SER A 24 7.70 4.23 -13.81
N LEU A 25 7.72 5.09 -14.84
CA LEU A 25 8.67 4.98 -15.96
C LEU A 25 10.09 5.26 -15.50
N GLU A 26 10.31 6.40 -14.85
CA GLU A 26 11.63 6.80 -14.35
C GLU A 26 12.16 5.77 -13.33
N PHE A 27 11.32 5.35 -12.39
CA PHE A 27 11.65 4.30 -11.42
C PHE A 27 12.10 3.02 -12.13
N SER A 28 11.30 2.53 -13.10
CA SER A 28 11.59 1.31 -13.84
C SER A 28 12.93 1.40 -14.58
N GLU A 29 13.19 2.51 -15.30
CA GLU A 29 14.44 2.72 -16.02
C GLU A 29 15.66 2.80 -15.09
N GLN A 30 15.57 3.55 -14.00
CA GLN A 30 16.69 3.75 -13.07
C GLN A 30 17.00 2.48 -12.28
N ILE A 31 15.99 1.75 -11.84
CA ILE A 31 16.15 0.52 -11.07
C ILE A 31 16.70 -0.62 -11.95
N SER A 32 16.24 -0.74 -13.20
CA SER A 32 16.75 -1.75 -14.14
C SER A 32 18.25 -1.57 -14.44
N LYS A 33 18.77 -0.33 -14.44
CA LYS A 33 20.22 -0.06 -14.60
C LYS A 33 21.08 -0.67 -13.49
N SER A 34 20.53 -0.88 -12.31
CA SER A 34 21.21 -1.55 -11.18
C SER A 34 21.07 -3.08 -11.20
N LYS A 35 20.46 -3.66 -12.23
CA LYS A 35 20.13 -5.08 -12.34
C LYS A 35 19.15 -5.55 -11.25
N THR A 36 18.39 -4.63 -10.69
CA THR A 36 17.29 -4.88 -9.75
C THR A 36 15.98 -4.90 -10.54
N GLN A 37 15.10 -5.84 -10.25
CA GLN A 37 13.78 -5.90 -10.90
C GLN A 37 12.87 -4.82 -10.32
N PRO A 38 12.34 -3.87 -11.11
CA PRO A 38 11.31 -2.96 -10.66
C PRO A 38 9.96 -3.68 -10.59
N ILE A 39 9.24 -3.46 -9.50
CA ILE A 39 7.86 -3.93 -9.30
C ILE A 39 6.97 -2.69 -9.25
N ILE A 40 5.99 -2.61 -10.14
CA ILE A 40 5.12 -1.44 -10.25
C ILE A 40 3.78 -1.72 -9.61
N GLY A 41 3.41 -0.88 -8.67
CA GLY A 41 2.13 -0.87 -7.98
C GLY A 41 1.61 0.54 -7.77
N SER A 42 0.43 0.64 -7.18
CA SER A 42 -0.16 1.89 -6.69
C SER A 42 -1.13 1.59 -5.55
N GLN A 43 -1.22 2.51 -4.60
CA GLN A 43 -2.24 2.50 -3.57
C GLN A 43 -3.46 3.27 -4.08
N ILE A 44 -4.45 2.55 -4.60
CA ILE A 44 -5.67 3.14 -5.15
C ILE A 44 -6.77 3.10 -4.09
N LYS A 45 -7.49 4.21 -3.92
CA LYS A 45 -8.62 4.28 -3.01
C LYS A 45 -9.86 3.62 -3.60
N PHE A 46 -10.54 2.85 -2.76
CA PHE A 46 -11.82 2.20 -3.08
C PHE A 46 -12.87 2.53 -2.04
N LYS A 47 -14.09 2.68 -2.53
CA LYS A 47 -15.27 2.75 -1.69
C LYS A 47 -15.84 1.35 -1.49
N PHE A 48 -15.89 0.92 -0.24
CA PHE A 48 -16.56 -0.29 0.21
C PHE A 48 -17.65 0.11 1.22
N ASN A 49 -18.90 -0.11 0.85
CA ASN A 49 -20.06 0.45 1.56
C ASN A 49 -19.96 1.99 1.67
N ASP A 50 -19.85 2.53 2.88
CA ASP A 50 -19.69 3.96 3.19
C ASP A 50 -18.24 4.35 3.55
N ILE A 51 -17.30 3.39 3.55
CA ILE A 51 -15.89 3.63 3.85
C ILE A 51 -15.09 3.77 2.56
N ILE A 52 -14.23 4.78 2.52
CA ILE A 52 -13.22 4.97 1.49
C ILE A 52 -11.86 4.75 2.12
N GLY A 53 -11.03 3.95 1.46
CA GLY A 53 -9.66 3.68 1.87
C GLY A 53 -8.85 3.05 0.75
N SER A 54 -7.53 3.12 0.84
CA SER A 54 -6.63 2.59 -0.18
C SER A 54 -6.41 1.08 -0.03
N LEU A 55 -6.11 0.44 -1.15
CA LEU A 55 -5.56 -0.91 -1.21
C LEU A 55 -4.30 -0.88 -2.07
N PRO A 56 -3.20 -1.49 -1.62
CA PRO A 56 -2.00 -1.65 -2.43
C PRO A 56 -2.25 -2.68 -3.53
N ILE A 57 -1.98 -2.28 -4.78
CA ILE A 57 -2.20 -3.10 -5.97
C ILE A 57 -0.93 -3.16 -6.78
N ILE A 58 -0.53 -4.35 -7.22
CA ILE A 58 0.70 -4.60 -7.96
C ILE A 58 0.35 -5.19 -9.33
N ALA A 59 0.99 -4.71 -10.38
CA ALA A 59 0.89 -5.28 -11.72
C ALA A 59 1.73 -6.56 -11.83
N LYS A 60 1.13 -7.67 -12.25
CA LYS A 60 1.83 -8.93 -12.53
C LYS A 60 2.55 -8.92 -13.87
N ASN A 61 2.02 -8.18 -14.82
CA ASN A 61 2.46 -8.14 -16.21
C ASN A 61 2.03 -6.83 -16.88
N SER A 62 2.31 -6.67 -18.17
CA SER A 62 1.97 -5.48 -18.96
C SER A 62 0.47 -5.19 -19.00
N ASP A 63 -0.37 -6.22 -19.00
CA ASP A 63 -1.84 -6.01 -19.00
C ASP A 63 -2.31 -5.54 -17.62
N GLY A 64 -1.73 -6.04 -16.52
CA GLY A 64 -1.96 -5.52 -15.18
C GLY A 64 -1.52 -4.06 -15.04
N TYR A 65 -0.43 -3.66 -15.67
CA TYR A 65 -0.03 -2.26 -15.70
C TYR A 65 -1.05 -1.36 -16.41
N LYS A 66 -1.62 -1.83 -17.55
CA LYS A 66 -2.72 -1.11 -18.22
C LYS A 66 -3.98 -1.04 -17.33
N GLU A 67 -4.28 -2.11 -16.60
CA GLU A 67 -5.39 -2.12 -15.62
C GLU A 67 -5.15 -1.11 -14.49
N LEU A 68 -3.92 -1.00 -13.95
CA LEU A 68 -3.57 0.03 -12.96
C LEU A 68 -3.76 1.45 -13.51
N ILE A 69 -3.30 1.73 -14.73
CA ILE A 69 -3.51 3.03 -15.41
C ILE A 69 -5.02 3.32 -15.51
N ASN A 70 -5.81 2.34 -15.92
CA ASN A 70 -7.26 2.50 -16.06
C ASN A 70 -7.95 2.75 -14.70
N LEU A 71 -7.58 2.01 -13.65
CA LEU A 71 -8.12 2.20 -12.30
C LEU A 71 -7.75 3.58 -11.74
N SER A 72 -6.48 3.98 -11.88
CA SER A 72 -6.03 5.30 -11.47
C SER A 72 -6.78 6.42 -12.22
N SER A 73 -6.91 6.31 -13.55
CA SER A 73 -7.65 7.30 -14.36
C SER A 73 -9.12 7.38 -13.94
N LYS A 74 -9.78 6.24 -13.75
CA LYS A 74 -11.20 6.20 -13.38
C LYS A 74 -11.45 6.76 -11.98
N SER A 75 -10.52 6.62 -11.04
CA SER A 75 -10.66 7.19 -9.70
C SER A 75 -10.83 8.71 -9.74
N PHE A 76 -10.25 9.39 -10.73
CA PHE A 76 -10.39 10.83 -10.93
C PHE A 76 -11.55 11.20 -11.87
N LEU A 77 -11.75 10.43 -12.96
CA LEU A 77 -12.69 10.81 -14.02
C LEU A 77 -14.13 10.41 -13.72
N GLU A 78 -14.35 9.30 -13.02
CA GLU A 78 -15.69 8.78 -12.72
C GLU A 78 -16.17 9.18 -11.31
N ASN A 79 -15.40 9.99 -10.58
CA ASN A 79 -15.72 10.45 -9.25
C ASN A 79 -16.15 11.93 -9.27
N SER A 80 -17.23 12.25 -8.57
CA SER A 80 -17.69 13.63 -8.39
C SER A 80 -16.88 14.41 -7.35
N ASP A 81 -16.19 13.71 -6.44
CA ASP A 81 -15.33 14.34 -5.43
C ASP A 81 -13.87 14.34 -5.90
N ILE A 82 -13.44 15.48 -6.40
CA ILE A 82 -12.06 15.69 -6.90
C ILE A 82 -11.04 15.65 -5.75
N ASN A 83 -11.44 15.96 -4.53
CA ASN A 83 -10.55 16.01 -3.38
C ASN A 83 -10.27 14.63 -2.79
N ASP A 84 -11.15 13.67 -3.06
CA ASP A 84 -10.98 12.26 -2.61
C ASP A 84 -11.22 11.27 -3.75
N PRO A 85 -10.31 11.21 -4.75
CA PRO A 85 -10.44 10.33 -5.90
C PRO A 85 -10.46 8.87 -5.48
N HIS A 86 -11.51 8.13 -5.86
CA HIS A 86 -11.68 6.73 -5.52
C HIS A 86 -12.53 5.98 -6.56
N CYS A 87 -12.40 4.65 -6.59
CA CYS A 87 -13.25 3.76 -7.38
C CYS A 87 -14.26 3.03 -6.48
N LYS A 88 -15.33 2.50 -7.08
CA LYS A 88 -16.13 1.47 -6.42
C LYS A 88 -15.34 0.16 -6.37
N ILE A 89 -15.43 -0.59 -5.27
CA ILE A 89 -14.67 -1.84 -5.10
C ILE A 89 -14.98 -2.89 -6.17
N GLU A 90 -16.21 -2.91 -6.72
CA GLU A 90 -16.62 -3.82 -7.76
C GLU A 90 -15.83 -3.65 -9.08
N LEU A 91 -15.26 -2.45 -9.29
CA LEU A 91 -14.40 -2.22 -10.45
C LEU A 91 -13.09 -3.01 -10.33
N LEU A 92 -12.55 -3.10 -9.11
CA LEU A 92 -11.34 -3.88 -8.83
C LEU A 92 -11.54 -5.37 -9.14
N PHE A 93 -12.70 -5.94 -8.80
CA PHE A 93 -12.98 -7.37 -9.02
C PHE A 93 -12.99 -7.77 -10.51
N LYS A 94 -13.16 -6.81 -11.43
CA LYS A 94 -13.09 -7.05 -12.88
C LYS A 94 -11.65 -7.21 -13.38
N CYS A 95 -10.66 -6.81 -12.61
CA CYS A 95 -9.23 -6.80 -12.96
C CYS A 95 -8.43 -7.94 -12.30
N SER A 96 -9.08 -9.02 -11.87
CA SER A 96 -8.50 -10.01 -10.94
C SER A 96 -7.39 -10.90 -11.52
N LYS A 97 -7.25 -10.99 -12.84
CA LYS A 97 -6.30 -11.92 -13.48
C LYS A 97 -4.85 -11.43 -13.48
N ASN A 98 -4.67 -10.12 -13.66
CA ASN A 98 -3.37 -9.52 -13.95
C ASN A 98 -2.82 -8.66 -12.82
N LEU A 99 -3.55 -8.55 -11.71
CA LEU A 99 -3.19 -7.78 -10.54
C LEU A 99 -2.95 -8.68 -9.33
N ILE A 100 -2.03 -8.26 -8.48
CA ILE A 100 -1.88 -8.78 -7.11
C ILE A 100 -2.42 -7.71 -6.17
N ILE A 101 -3.22 -8.13 -5.19
CA ILE A 101 -3.82 -7.25 -4.19
C ILE A 101 -3.25 -7.59 -2.82
N LEU A 102 -2.83 -6.57 -2.08
CA LEU A 102 -2.49 -6.68 -0.68
C LEU A 102 -3.63 -6.11 0.17
N SER A 103 -3.86 -6.67 1.34
CA SER A 103 -4.93 -6.20 2.23
C SER A 103 -4.71 -4.78 2.77
N GLY A 104 -3.48 -4.31 2.73
CA GLY A 104 -3.07 -3.03 3.30
C GLY A 104 -2.78 -3.09 4.81
N GLY A 105 -2.06 -2.07 5.29
CA GLY A 105 -1.75 -1.86 6.69
C GLY A 105 -2.87 -1.17 7.47
N ILE A 106 -2.54 -0.74 8.70
CA ILE A 106 -3.52 -0.17 9.65
C ILE A 106 -4.18 1.13 9.16
N ASN A 107 -3.54 1.87 8.25
CA ASN A 107 -4.03 3.12 7.69
C ASN A 107 -4.74 2.94 6.33
N ASN A 108 -4.76 1.73 5.78
CA ASN A 108 -5.45 1.40 4.54
C ASN A 108 -6.93 1.02 4.78
N LEU A 109 -7.69 0.69 3.74
CA LEU A 109 -9.12 0.36 3.82
C LEU A 109 -9.43 -0.68 4.90
N SER A 110 -8.64 -1.74 4.95
CA SER A 110 -8.81 -2.83 5.91
C SER A 110 -8.57 -2.38 7.36
N GLY A 111 -7.50 -1.64 7.59
CA GLY A 111 -7.17 -1.10 8.89
C GLY A 111 -8.18 -0.05 9.37
N VAL A 112 -8.71 0.78 8.47
CA VAL A 112 -9.79 1.74 8.80
C VAL A 112 -11.06 1.03 9.24
N LEU A 113 -11.46 -0.06 8.56
CA LEU A 113 -12.59 -0.89 8.99
C LEU A 113 -12.35 -1.50 10.37
N PHE A 114 -11.14 -2.04 10.60
CA PHE A 114 -10.75 -2.61 11.89
C PHE A 114 -10.80 -1.58 13.02
N GLN A 115 -10.20 -0.41 12.83
CA GLN A 115 -10.17 0.66 13.84
C GLN A 115 -11.56 1.21 14.18
N LYS A 116 -12.49 1.15 13.23
CA LYS A 116 -13.90 1.51 13.44
C LYS A 116 -14.73 0.38 14.07
N GLY A 117 -14.12 -0.75 14.43
CA GLY A 117 -14.83 -1.91 14.99
C GLY A 117 -15.73 -2.65 13.99
N ARG A 118 -15.60 -2.40 12.68
CA ARG A 118 -16.43 -2.99 11.61
C ARG A 118 -15.85 -4.33 11.14
N VAL A 119 -15.58 -5.23 12.09
CA VAL A 119 -14.86 -6.50 11.87
C VAL A 119 -15.60 -7.41 10.90
N ASP A 120 -16.94 -7.51 11.01
CA ASP A 120 -17.75 -8.35 10.12
C ASP A 120 -17.68 -7.89 8.66
N GLU A 121 -17.59 -6.59 8.44
CA GLU A 121 -17.45 -6.04 7.10
C GLU A 121 -16.04 -6.25 6.55
N LEU A 122 -15.04 -6.14 7.40
CA LEU A 122 -13.66 -6.45 7.04
C LEU A 122 -13.51 -7.93 6.66
N GLU A 123 -14.10 -8.86 7.39
CA GLU A 123 -14.12 -10.28 7.01
C GLU A 123 -14.82 -10.50 5.66
N LYS A 124 -15.95 -9.83 5.42
CA LYS A 124 -16.64 -9.89 4.11
C LYS A 124 -15.78 -9.34 2.98
N LEU A 125 -15.05 -8.24 3.21
CA LEU A 125 -14.10 -7.68 2.24
C LEU A 125 -13.01 -8.69 1.91
N TYR A 126 -12.36 -9.27 2.93
CA TYR A 126 -11.29 -10.26 2.73
C TYR A 126 -11.79 -11.52 2.02
N PHE A 127 -12.97 -12.02 2.39
CA PHE A 127 -13.57 -13.13 1.70
C PHE A 127 -13.85 -12.83 0.23
N SER A 128 -14.34 -11.62 -0.07
CA SER A 128 -14.60 -11.18 -1.46
C SER A 128 -13.31 -11.02 -2.26
N LEU A 129 -12.25 -10.44 -1.66
CA LEU A 129 -10.93 -10.33 -2.28
C LEU A 129 -10.34 -11.72 -2.57
N ASN A 130 -10.34 -12.61 -1.57
CA ASN A 130 -9.83 -13.97 -1.74
C ASN A 130 -10.61 -14.76 -2.80
N LYS A 131 -11.93 -14.62 -2.84
CA LYS A 131 -12.77 -15.27 -3.85
C LYS A 131 -12.48 -14.80 -5.28
N ASN A 132 -12.22 -13.51 -5.46
CA ASN A 132 -12.00 -12.93 -6.81
C ASN A 132 -10.56 -13.05 -7.29
N PHE A 133 -9.57 -12.95 -6.38
CA PHE A 133 -8.16 -12.92 -6.72
C PHE A 133 -7.43 -14.25 -6.46
N GLY A 134 -7.96 -15.13 -5.60
CA GLY A 134 -7.32 -16.42 -5.29
C GLY A 134 -5.86 -16.24 -4.86
N ASP A 135 -4.93 -16.91 -5.52
CA ASP A 135 -3.49 -16.85 -5.25
C ASP A 135 -2.85 -15.46 -5.49
N ASN A 136 -3.61 -14.49 -5.99
CA ASN A 136 -3.16 -13.11 -6.17
C ASN A 136 -3.64 -12.18 -5.06
N PHE A 137 -4.28 -12.67 -4.00
CA PHE A 137 -4.62 -11.90 -2.82
C PHE A 137 -3.73 -12.32 -1.65
N TYR A 138 -3.13 -11.33 -0.98
CA TYR A 138 -2.26 -11.54 0.18
C TYR A 138 -2.76 -10.71 1.36
N ILE A 139 -2.80 -11.32 2.54
CA ILE A 139 -2.99 -10.59 3.79
C ILE A 139 -1.65 -10.01 4.21
N GLU A 140 -1.63 -8.68 4.30
CA GLU A 140 -0.42 -7.91 4.56
C GLU A 140 -0.20 -7.72 6.06
N ILE A 141 1.04 -7.87 6.51
CA ILE A 141 1.48 -7.59 7.86
C ILE A 141 2.59 -6.53 7.79
N GLN A 142 2.42 -5.48 8.56
CA GLN A 142 3.38 -4.39 8.72
C GLN A 142 3.70 -4.21 10.20
N ARG A 143 4.89 -3.71 10.50
CA ARG A 143 5.35 -3.46 11.88
C ARG A 143 6.14 -2.15 11.95
N HIS A 144 5.39 -1.05 11.98
CA HIS A 144 5.96 0.30 12.13
C HIS A 144 5.91 0.78 13.58
N GLY A 145 5.19 0.09 14.46
CA GLY A 145 4.94 0.49 15.84
C GLY A 145 3.77 1.46 16.00
N ASP A 146 2.87 1.47 15.02
CA ASP A 146 1.64 2.26 15.07
C ASP A 146 0.65 1.74 16.12
N LEU A 147 -0.18 2.66 16.61
CA LEU A 147 -1.24 2.30 17.55
C LEU A 147 -2.20 1.26 16.93
N ASN A 148 -2.53 0.23 17.70
CA ASN A 148 -3.39 -0.88 17.28
C ASN A 148 -2.83 -1.82 16.20
N GLU A 149 -1.64 -1.58 15.66
CA GLU A 149 -1.05 -2.41 14.61
C GLU A 149 -0.94 -3.88 15.04
N LYS A 150 -0.49 -4.14 16.28
CA LYS A 150 -0.41 -5.51 16.82
C LYS A 150 -1.76 -6.22 16.94
N ASN A 151 -2.81 -5.51 17.31
CA ASN A 151 -4.16 -6.07 17.37
C ASN A 151 -4.69 -6.39 15.97
N PHE A 152 -4.41 -5.52 15.02
CA PHE A 152 -4.74 -5.74 13.60
C PHE A 152 -3.95 -6.92 13.01
N GLU A 153 -2.65 -7.05 13.32
CA GLU A 153 -1.85 -8.22 12.96
C GLU A 153 -2.47 -9.52 13.47
N ASN A 154 -2.87 -9.59 14.76
CA ASN A 154 -3.48 -10.77 15.34
C ASN A 154 -4.80 -11.13 14.63
N PHE A 155 -5.61 -10.15 14.29
CA PHE A 155 -6.81 -10.33 13.50
C PHE A 155 -6.48 -10.90 12.11
N ASN A 156 -5.53 -10.29 11.40
CA ASN A 156 -5.08 -10.71 10.07
C ASN A 156 -4.56 -12.15 10.06
N LEU A 157 -3.77 -12.55 11.06
CA LEU A 157 -3.29 -13.93 11.24
C LEU A 157 -4.45 -14.93 11.43
N SER A 158 -5.47 -14.55 12.19
CA SER A 158 -6.65 -15.38 12.42
C SER A 158 -7.47 -15.56 11.13
N VAL A 159 -7.74 -14.45 10.42
CA VAL A 159 -8.55 -14.50 9.19
C VAL A 159 -7.80 -15.20 8.07
N SER A 160 -6.48 -15.00 7.93
CA SER A 160 -5.65 -15.72 6.96
C SER A 160 -5.84 -17.23 7.05
N LYS A 161 -5.81 -17.79 8.28
CA LYS A 161 -6.07 -19.23 8.51
C LYS A 161 -7.50 -19.63 8.14
N LYS A 162 -8.49 -18.79 8.47
CA LYS A 162 -9.90 -19.03 8.22
C LYS A 162 -10.23 -19.11 6.73
N ILE A 163 -9.65 -18.25 5.91
CA ILE A 163 -9.94 -18.17 4.46
C ILE A 163 -8.84 -18.79 3.60
N ASN A 164 -7.80 -19.35 4.19
CA ASN A 164 -6.62 -19.93 3.54
C ASN A 164 -5.94 -18.94 2.56
N ALA A 165 -5.82 -17.67 2.97
CA ALA A 165 -5.11 -16.66 2.20
C ALA A 165 -3.64 -16.55 2.65
N PRO A 166 -2.68 -16.45 1.72
CA PRO A 166 -1.27 -16.30 2.07
C PRO A 166 -0.99 -14.96 2.78
N ILE A 167 0.03 -14.96 3.62
CA ILE A 167 0.51 -13.78 4.34
C ILE A 167 1.76 -13.26 3.66
N ILE A 168 1.90 -11.94 3.61
CA ILE A 168 3.11 -11.25 3.18
C ILE A 168 3.52 -10.20 4.21
N ALA A 169 4.81 -10.15 4.54
CA ALA A 169 5.39 -9.05 5.29
C ALA A 169 5.79 -7.94 4.32
N THR A 170 5.41 -6.71 4.63
CA THR A 170 5.79 -5.53 3.86
C THR A 170 6.22 -4.40 4.79
N ASN A 171 6.85 -3.40 4.21
CA ASN A 171 7.19 -2.17 4.91
C ASN A 171 6.78 -0.98 4.04
N GLU A 172 6.02 -0.05 4.59
CA GLU A 172 5.71 1.22 3.93
C GLU A 172 6.89 2.15 4.07
N VAL A 173 7.62 2.36 2.98
CA VAL A 173 8.93 3.03 2.98
C VAL A 173 8.80 4.45 2.42
N TYR A 174 9.24 5.43 3.19
CA TYR A 174 9.31 6.85 2.78
C TYR A 174 10.75 7.37 2.64
N TYR A 175 11.73 6.72 3.25
CA TYR A 175 13.13 7.13 3.24
C TYR A 175 14.09 5.93 3.33
N LEU A 176 15.37 6.17 3.00
CA LEU A 176 16.34 5.08 2.85
C LEU A 176 16.88 4.53 4.18
N ASN A 177 17.05 5.39 5.16
CA ASN A 177 17.62 5.03 6.46
C ASN A 177 16.91 5.77 7.59
N LYS A 178 17.06 5.27 8.80
CA LYS A 178 16.33 5.73 10.00
C LYS A 178 16.62 7.20 10.35
N GLU A 179 17.82 7.67 10.08
CA GLU A 179 18.26 9.04 10.37
C GLU A 179 17.52 10.08 9.54
N MET A 180 16.91 9.67 8.42
CA MET A 180 16.12 10.57 7.58
C MET A 180 14.70 10.84 8.12
N SER A 181 14.30 10.20 9.21
CA SER A 181 12.95 10.34 9.80
C SER A 181 12.62 11.79 10.18
N GLU A 182 13.58 12.54 10.75
CA GLU A 182 13.39 13.94 11.13
C GLU A 182 13.18 14.84 9.88
N ALA A 183 13.95 14.61 8.82
CA ALA A 183 13.79 15.35 7.57
C ALA A 183 12.44 15.07 6.92
N HIS A 184 11.96 13.81 6.97
CA HIS A 184 10.64 13.44 6.49
C HIS A 184 9.52 14.07 7.34
N ASP A 185 9.68 14.11 8.67
CA ASP A 185 8.74 14.76 9.57
C ASP A 185 8.60 16.27 9.26
N ALA A 186 9.71 16.94 9.00
CA ALA A 186 9.70 18.33 8.54
C ALA A 186 8.97 18.50 7.18
N LEU A 187 9.16 17.57 6.24
CA LEU A 187 8.46 17.58 4.96
C LEU A 187 6.94 17.42 5.14
N LEU A 188 6.50 16.53 6.03
CA LEU A 188 5.08 16.38 6.38
C LEU A 188 4.49 17.67 6.96
N CYS A 189 5.23 18.36 7.82
CA CYS A 189 4.82 19.66 8.37
C CYS A 189 4.63 20.71 7.27
N ILE A 190 5.57 20.79 6.32
CA ILE A 190 5.46 21.72 5.18
C ILE A 190 4.21 21.39 4.34
N GLY A 191 4.00 20.11 4.01
CA GLY A 191 2.86 19.67 3.20
C GLY A 191 1.51 19.90 3.86
N SER A 192 1.43 19.75 5.18
CA SER A 192 0.20 19.94 5.96
C SER A 192 0.03 21.37 6.51
N LYS A 193 0.97 22.29 6.23
CA LYS A 193 1.00 23.67 6.75
C LYS A 193 0.98 23.74 8.29
N ASN A 194 1.64 22.78 8.94
CA ASN A 194 1.82 22.69 10.38
C ASN A 194 3.24 23.05 10.80
N TYR A 195 3.42 23.42 12.07
CA TYR A 195 4.73 23.57 12.66
C TYR A 195 5.17 22.28 13.35
N ILE A 196 6.48 22.07 13.45
CA ILE A 196 7.07 20.86 14.08
C ILE A 196 6.62 20.67 15.54
N ASN A 197 6.34 21.78 16.24
CA ASN A 197 5.90 21.79 17.64
C ASN A 197 4.39 21.63 17.83
N ASP A 198 3.61 21.57 16.74
CA ASP A 198 2.17 21.39 16.84
C ASP A 198 1.85 19.98 17.37
N LYS A 199 0.99 19.92 18.39
CA LYS A 199 0.61 18.65 19.03
C LYS A 199 -0.38 17.83 18.19
N GLN A 200 -1.20 18.49 17.36
CA GLN A 200 -2.23 17.87 16.54
C GLN A 200 -1.79 17.84 15.08
N ARG A 201 -0.77 17.10 14.75
CA ARG A 201 -0.27 16.93 13.38
C ARG A 201 -0.03 15.47 13.06
N ILE A 202 0.03 15.15 11.81
CA ILE A 202 0.45 13.82 11.36
C ILE A 202 1.92 13.64 11.73
N LYS A 203 2.21 12.60 12.47
CA LYS A 203 3.57 12.18 12.81
C LYS A 203 3.67 10.67 12.63
N LEU A 204 4.61 10.24 11.82
CA LEU A 204 4.90 8.83 11.63
C LEU A 204 5.96 8.37 12.65
N THR A 205 6.04 7.06 12.83
CA THR A 205 7.15 6.44 13.57
C THR A 205 8.43 6.53 12.74
N ASP A 206 9.58 6.26 13.35
CA ASP A 206 10.88 6.25 12.67
C ASP A 206 11.18 4.92 11.94
N ASN A 207 10.17 4.04 11.81
CA ASN A 207 10.30 2.71 11.23
C ASN A 207 9.91 2.61 9.75
N HIS A 208 9.66 3.74 9.09
CA HIS A 208 9.31 3.82 7.67
C HIS A 208 10.54 3.96 6.74
N TYR A 209 11.67 3.36 7.12
CA TYR A 209 12.87 3.30 6.29
C TYR A 209 12.96 1.99 5.51
N LEU A 210 13.82 1.96 4.48
CA LEU A 210 14.06 0.76 3.68
C LEU A 210 14.87 -0.25 4.51
N LYS A 211 14.18 -1.24 5.06
CA LYS A 211 14.77 -2.31 5.86
C LYS A 211 15.55 -3.31 5.00
N SER A 212 16.58 -3.89 5.59
CA SER A 212 17.26 -5.06 5.05
C SER A 212 16.41 -6.33 5.23
N ASP A 213 16.80 -7.41 4.55
CA ASP A 213 16.12 -8.72 4.68
C ASP A 213 16.15 -9.23 6.14
N ASP A 214 17.21 -8.93 6.89
CA ASP A 214 17.37 -9.35 8.29
C ASP A 214 16.48 -8.52 9.25
N GLU A 215 16.12 -7.29 8.88
CA GLU A 215 15.25 -6.40 9.66
C GLU A 215 13.76 -6.64 9.38
N MET A 216 13.42 -7.29 8.26
CA MET A 216 12.06 -7.67 7.88
C MET A 216 11.62 -8.95 8.57
#